data_2c856308821f903b6143baa2ba78f3d4
#
_entry.id   2c856308821f903b6143baa2ba78f3d4
#
_cell.length_a   1.000
_cell.length_b   1.000
_cell.length_c   1.000
_cell.angle_alpha   90.00
_cell.angle_beta   90.00
_cell.angle_gamma   90.00
#
_symmetry.space_group_name_H-M   'P 1'
#
loop_
_entity.id
_entity.type
_entity.pdbx_description
1 polymer ?
#
loop_
_entity_poly.entity_id
_entity_poly.type
_entity_poly.pdbx_seq_one_letter_code
_entity_poly.pdbx_strand_id
1 'polypeptide(L)'
;MTSTTALPLPTISPEVRAFAAENGAEEYLPNVVALARRVFPQAAMHVHVEGDPELSYNWEIVFEVSADGMEAEEQFQLHRQWTRELFQACPSTHVHLFGLSLRHS
;
A
#
# COMPACT_ATOMS: atom_id res chain seq x y z
N MET A 1 8.51 11.69 28.31
CA MET A 1 8.82 11.26 26.94
C MET A 1 7.55 10.80 26.25
N THR A 2 7.24 11.42 25.14
CA THR A 2 6.07 11.05 24.38
C THR A 2 6.46 10.06 23.29
N SER A 3 5.91 8.87 23.32
CA SER A 3 6.11 7.94 22.22
C SER A 3 5.07 8.23 21.14
N THR A 4 5.51 8.32 19.92
CA THR A 4 4.62 8.49 18.79
C THR A 4 3.95 7.15 18.49
N THR A 5 2.64 7.10 18.60
CA THR A 5 1.89 5.87 18.32
C THR A 5 1.44 5.91 16.86
N ALA A 6 1.70 4.83 16.14
CA ALA A 6 1.22 4.71 14.76
C ALA A 6 -0.30 4.71 14.74
N LEU A 7 -0.88 5.25 13.67
CA LEU A 7 -2.32 5.15 13.43
C LEU A 7 -2.70 3.68 13.22
N PRO A 8 -3.98 3.33 13.44
CA PRO A 8 -4.41 1.95 13.21
C PRO A 8 -4.23 1.55 11.74
N LEU A 9 -4.22 0.25 11.49
CA LEU A 9 -4.14 -0.26 10.14
C LEU A 9 -5.34 0.22 9.33
N PRO A 10 -5.17 0.47 8.02
CA PRO A 10 -6.28 0.89 7.18
C PRO A 10 -7.33 -0.22 7.08
N THR A 11 -8.58 0.18 6.88
CA THR A 11 -9.68 -0.76 6.66
C THR A 11 -9.56 -1.38 5.28
N ILE A 12 -9.68 -2.70 5.20
CA ILE A 12 -9.61 -3.43 3.94
C ILE A 12 -11.03 -3.83 3.54
N SER A 13 -11.49 -3.32 2.40
CA SER A 13 -12.83 -3.60 1.90
C SER A 13 -12.98 -5.04 1.40
N PRO A 14 -14.21 -5.56 1.35
CA PRO A 14 -14.45 -6.87 0.74
C PRO A 14 -13.98 -6.96 -0.70
N GLU A 15 -14.05 -5.86 -1.46
CA GLU A 15 -13.58 -5.82 -2.84
C GLU A 15 -12.08 -6.06 -2.94
N VAL A 16 -11.30 -5.43 -2.07
CA VAL A 16 -9.84 -5.63 -2.03
C VAL A 16 -9.53 -7.08 -1.64
N ARG A 17 -10.23 -7.62 -0.65
CA ARG A 17 -10.01 -9.01 -0.22
C ARG A 17 -10.33 -10.00 -1.33
N ALA A 18 -11.42 -9.77 -2.05
CA ALA A 18 -11.82 -10.64 -3.16
C ALA A 18 -10.79 -10.59 -4.29
N PHE A 19 -10.30 -9.40 -4.62
CA PHE A 19 -9.27 -9.25 -5.64
C PHE A 19 -7.99 -9.98 -5.23
N ALA A 20 -7.57 -9.84 -3.98
CA ALA A 20 -6.38 -10.52 -3.49
C ALA A 20 -6.55 -12.05 -3.57
N ALA A 21 -7.71 -12.56 -3.18
CA ALA A 21 -7.99 -13.99 -3.23
C ALA A 21 -7.98 -14.52 -4.67
N GLU A 22 -8.58 -13.78 -5.60
CA GLU A 22 -8.64 -14.17 -7.01
C GLU A 22 -7.26 -14.19 -7.67
N ASN A 23 -6.31 -13.41 -7.14
CA ASN A 23 -4.97 -13.30 -7.72
C ASN A 23 -3.90 -14.02 -6.90
N GLY A 24 -4.31 -14.84 -5.94
CA GLY A 24 -3.37 -15.63 -5.14
C GLY A 24 -2.54 -14.81 -4.18
N ALA A 25 -3.00 -13.62 -3.80
CA ALA A 25 -2.26 -12.69 -2.96
C ALA A 25 -2.87 -12.54 -1.56
N GLU A 26 -3.93 -13.26 -1.25
CA GLU A 26 -4.64 -13.11 0.02
C GLU A 26 -3.73 -13.31 1.23
N GLU A 27 -2.84 -14.30 1.17
CA GLU A 27 -1.95 -14.59 2.29
C GLU A 27 -0.90 -13.50 2.51
N TYR A 28 -0.60 -12.70 1.48
CA TYR A 28 0.39 -11.63 1.59
C TYR A 28 -0.23 -10.29 1.98
N LEU A 29 -1.53 -10.15 1.82
CA LEU A 29 -2.22 -8.89 2.08
C LEU A 29 -1.98 -8.33 3.47
N PRO A 30 -2.10 -9.12 4.57
CA PRO A 30 -1.82 -8.59 5.89
C PRO A 30 -0.39 -8.06 6.06
N ASN A 31 0.57 -8.74 5.44
CA ASN A 31 1.98 -8.31 5.51
C ASN A 31 2.20 -7.00 4.78
N VAL A 32 1.56 -6.82 3.62
CA VAL A 32 1.68 -5.58 2.85
C VAL A 32 0.96 -4.43 3.55
N VAL A 33 -0.18 -4.69 4.17
CA VAL A 33 -0.90 -3.68 4.95
C VAL A 33 -0.04 -3.22 6.13
N ALA A 34 0.58 -4.16 6.84
CA ALA A 34 1.47 -3.84 7.95
C ALA A 34 2.70 -3.05 7.48
N LEU A 35 3.25 -3.42 6.33
CA LEU A 35 4.36 -2.70 5.72
C LEU A 35 3.98 -1.24 5.43
N ALA A 36 2.82 -1.03 4.82
CA ALA A 36 2.36 0.31 4.50
C ALA A 36 2.27 1.18 5.76
N ARG A 37 1.70 0.64 6.83
CA ARG A 37 1.58 1.39 8.08
C ARG A 37 2.94 1.62 8.74
N ARG A 38 3.87 0.69 8.62
CA ARG A 38 5.22 0.85 9.16
C ARG A 38 5.99 1.96 8.44
N VAL A 39 5.86 2.02 7.11
CA VAL A 39 6.53 3.05 6.30
C VAL A 39 5.88 4.42 6.50
N PHE A 40 4.56 4.46 6.67
CA PHE A 40 3.79 5.70 6.83
C PHE A 40 2.98 5.65 8.13
N PRO A 41 3.65 5.74 9.30
CA PRO A 41 2.95 5.47 10.57
C PRO A 41 1.91 6.51 10.95
N GLN A 42 2.02 7.75 10.45
CA GLN A 42 1.13 8.85 10.84
C GLN A 42 0.27 9.37 9.69
N ALA A 43 0.35 8.76 8.52
CA ALA A 43 -0.37 9.26 7.35
C ALA A 43 -1.75 8.63 7.21
N ALA A 44 -2.73 9.42 6.79
CA ALA A 44 -4.03 8.88 6.40
C ALA A 44 -3.84 8.01 5.16
N MET A 45 -4.55 6.89 5.12
CA MET A 45 -4.32 5.86 4.12
C MET A 45 -5.63 5.21 3.70
N HIS A 46 -5.78 5.02 2.40
CA HIS A 46 -6.95 4.36 1.81
C HIS A 46 -6.48 3.27 0.86
N VAL A 47 -7.09 2.09 0.95
CA VAL A 47 -6.71 0.94 0.14
C VAL A 47 -7.87 0.59 -0.80
N HIS A 48 -7.61 0.52 -2.08
CA HIS A 48 -8.63 0.20 -3.06
C HIS A 48 -8.03 -0.55 -4.25
N VAL A 49 -8.90 -1.12 -5.08
CA VAL A 49 -8.49 -1.78 -6.32
C VAL A 49 -8.61 -0.76 -7.44
N GLU A 50 -7.58 -0.65 -8.27
CA GLU A 50 -7.55 0.31 -9.36
C GLU A 50 -6.95 -0.33 -10.61
N GLY A 51 -7.48 0.04 -11.77
CA GLY A 51 -7.00 -0.45 -13.05
C GLY A 51 -7.81 0.13 -14.19
N ASP A 52 -7.39 -0.19 -15.41
CA ASP A 52 -8.10 0.21 -16.61
C ASP A 52 -9.24 -0.78 -16.86
N PRO A 53 -10.51 -0.33 -16.90
CA PRO A 53 -11.63 -1.25 -17.12
C PRO A 53 -11.58 -1.97 -18.48
N GLU A 54 -10.79 -1.48 -19.42
CA GLU A 54 -10.62 -2.13 -20.72
C GLU A 54 -9.50 -3.18 -20.74
N LEU A 55 -8.68 -3.23 -19.68
CA LEU A 55 -7.53 -4.12 -19.59
C LEU A 55 -7.65 -5.01 -18.36
N SER A 56 -8.07 -6.25 -18.54
CA SER A 56 -8.32 -7.15 -17.43
C SER A 56 -7.06 -7.56 -16.64
N TYR A 57 -5.87 -7.34 -17.21
CA TYR A 57 -4.61 -7.76 -16.60
C TYR A 57 -3.86 -6.63 -15.90
N ASN A 58 -4.39 -5.40 -15.92
CA ASN A 58 -3.69 -4.22 -15.41
C ASN A 58 -4.32 -3.67 -14.13
N TRP A 59 -4.86 -4.56 -13.29
CA TRP A 59 -5.46 -4.16 -12.02
C TRP A 59 -4.52 -4.41 -10.87
N GLU A 60 -4.58 -3.55 -9.88
CA GLU A 60 -3.72 -3.67 -8.69
C GLU A 60 -4.43 -3.15 -7.44
N ILE A 61 -3.93 -3.55 -6.28
CA ILE A 61 -4.36 -3.02 -5.00
C ILE A 61 -3.49 -1.79 -4.73
N VAL A 62 -4.11 -0.62 -4.65
CA VAL A 62 -3.39 0.65 -4.46
C VAL A 62 -3.52 1.11 -3.03
N PHE A 63 -2.37 1.39 -2.41
CA PHE A 63 -2.30 2.05 -1.10
C PHE A 63 -2.13 3.54 -1.36
N GLU A 64 -3.23 4.27 -1.20
CA GLU A 64 -3.26 5.71 -1.39
C GLU A 64 -2.96 6.39 -0.07
N VAL A 65 -1.84 7.08 0.00
CA VAL A 65 -1.31 7.65 1.25
C VAL A 65 -1.27 9.16 1.12
N SER A 66 -1.78 9.86 2.15
CA SER A 66 -1.69 11.31 2.20
C SER A 66 -0.23 11.74 2.40
N ALA A 67 0.27 12.54 1.47
CA ALA A 67 1.63 13.06 1.52
C ALA A 67 1.65 14.52 2.01
N ASP A 68 0.54 15.00 2.56
CA ASP A 68 0.45 16.36 3.06
C ASP A 68 1.51 16.61 4.14
N GLY A 69 2.25 17.69 3.99
CA GLY A 69 3.32 18.03 4.92
C GLY A 69 4.65 17.36 4.64
N MET A 70 4.72 16.47 3.67
CA MET A 70 5.96 15.81 3.28
C MET A 70 6.65 16.58 2.16
N GLU A 71 7.96 16.75 2.28
CA GLU A 71 8.75 17.34 1.21
C GLU A 71 8.99 16.31 0.11
N ALA A 72 9.29 16.78 -1.10
CA ALA A 72 9.48 15.91 -2.26
C ALA A 72 10.56 14.85 -2.02
N GLU A 73 11.66 15.22 -1.37
CA GLU A 73 12.73 14.27 -1.09
C GLU A 73 12.29 13.20 -0.10
N GLU A 74 11.53 13.58 0.92
CA GLU A 74 10.99 12.63 1.89
C GLU A 74 10.04 11.64 1.19
N GLN A 75 9.17 12.14 0.32
CA GLN A 75 8.26 11.30 -0.45
C GLN A 75 9.03 10.28 -1.29
N PHE A 76 10.10 10.74 -1.94
CA PHE A 76 10.93 9.88 -2.76
C PHE A 76 11.60 8.78 -1.94
N GLN A 77 12.15 9.13 -0.77
CA GLN A 77 12.81 8.16 0.10
C GLN A 77 11.83 7.14 0.65
N LEU A 78 10.64 7.57 1.06
CA LEU A 78 9.63 6.65 1.58
C LEU A 78 9.09 5.73 0.49
N HIS A 79 8.94 6.24 -0.73
CA HIS A 79 8.50 5.42 -1.86
C HIS A 79 9.56 4.33 -2.17
N ARG A 80 10.82 4.70 -2.12
CA ARG A 80 11.91 3.73 -2.31
C ARG A 80 11.93 2.68 -1.22
N GLN A 81 11.72 3.10 0.01
CA GLN A 81 11.65 2.18 1.15
C GLN A 81 10.50 1.20 0.98
N TRP A 82 9.31 1.70 0.60
CA TRP A 82 8.17 0.86 0.31
C TRP A 82 8.51 -0.19 -0.75
N THR A 83 9.06 0.24 -1.88
CA THR A 83 9.38 -0.66 -2.99
C THR A 83 10.35 -1.74 -2.55
N ARG A 84 11.40 -1.36 -1.82
CA ARG A 84 12.43 -2.31 -1.36
C ARG A 84 11.84 -3.32 -0.38
N GLU A 85 11.05 -2.86 0.58
CA GLU A 85 10.49 -3.74 1.60
C GLU A 85 9.34 -4.60 1.07
N LEU A 86 8.67 -4.15 0.02
CA LEU A 86 7.61 -4.92 -0.61
C LEU A 86 8.13 -6.27 -1.12
N PHE A 87 9.34 -6.28 -1.68
CA PHE A 87 9.95 -7.51 -2.15
C PHE A 87 10.27 -8.49 -1.02
N GLN A 88 10.28 -8.04 0.21
CA GLN A 88 10.46 -8.90 1.38
C GLN A 88 9.12 -9.37 1.97
N ALA A 89 8.08 -8.56 1.81
CA ALA A 89 6.75 -8.87 2.34
C ALA A 89 5.93 -9.79 1.43
N CYS A 90 6.34 -9.91 0.17
CA CYS A 90 5.58 -10.57 -0.87
C CYS A 90 6.53 -11.13 -1.92
N PRO A 91 6.29 -12.35 -2.46
CA PRO A 91 7.14 -12.89 -3.53
C PRO A 91 7.14 -11.99 -4.77
N SER A 92 8.25 -12.00 -5.48
CA SER A 92 8.42 -11.19 -6.70
C SER A 92 7.35 -11.46 -7.75
N THR A 93 6.76 -12.65 -7.74
CA THR A 93 5.68 -13.00 -8.66
C THR A 93 4.38 -12.25 -8.38
N HIS A 94 4.24 -11.67 -7.18
CA HIS A 94 3.00 -11.02 -6.74
C HIS A 94 3.17 -9.52 -6.44
N VAL A 95 4.40 -9.00 -6.44
CA VAL A 95 4.63 -7.59 -6.08
C VAL A 95 3.91 -6.63 -7.02
N HIS A 96 3.71 -7.01 -8.28
CA HIS A 96 3.02 -6.17 -9.26
C HIS A 96 1.54 -5.95 -8.92
N LEU A 97 0.98 -6.73 -7.99
CA LEU A 97 -0.40 -6.57 -7.56
C LEU A 97 -0.60 -5.46 -6.54
N PHE A 98 0.50 -4.90 -6.03
CA PHE A 98 0.45 -3.87 -4.99
C PHE A 98 1.12 -2.59 -5.47
N GLY A 99 0.41 -1.48 -5.35
CA GLY A 99 0.92 -0.18 -5.74
C GLY A 99 0.81 0.83 -4.62
N LEU A 100 1.62 1.89 -4.72
CA LEU A 100 1.64 2.99 -3.77
C LEU A 100 1.38 4.30 -4.52
N SER A 101 0.44 5.08 -4.01
CA SER A 101 0.12 6.40 -4.54
C SER A 101 0.22 7.42 -3.43
N LEU A 102 1.08 8.41 -3.60
CA LEU A 102 1.23 9.52 -2.65
C LEU A 102 0.40 10.69 -3.15
N ARG A 103 -0.53 11.16 -2.32
CA ARG A 103 -1.47 12.20 -2.70
C ARG A 103 -1.40 13.41 -1.81
N HIS A 104 -1.65 14.57 -2.40
CA HIS A 104 -1.81 15.83 -1.70
C HIS A 104 -3.27 16.24 -1.76
N SER A 105 -3.77 16.78 -0.65
CA SER A 105 -5.13 17.31 -0.62
C SER A 105 -5.24 18.69 -1.26
#